data_d477a0705ffc60c2237862dbc35e40d5
#
_entry.id   d477a0705ffc60c2237862dbc35e40d5
#
_cell.length_a   1.000
_cell.length_b   1.000
_cell.length_c   1.000
_cell.angle_alpha   90.00
_cell.angle_beta   90.00
_cell.angle_gamma   90.00
#
_symmetry.space_group_name_H-M   'P 1'
#
loop_
_entity.id
_entity.type
_entity.pdbx_description
1 polymer ?
#
loop_
_entity_poly.entity_id
_entity_poly.type
_entity_poly.pdbx_seq_one_letter_code
_entity_poly.pdbx_strand_id
1 'polypeptide(L)'
;MGWNSWDSYGRTLNEESIKANAKWMARHLKRFGWEYVVVDEGWYLANLDVKGNVDNTRFEMDEYGRYVPVPARFPSATKDFSFRPLADYLHSLGLRCGIHIIRGIPREAVVRNLPIAGSSFRAPDAADTSDLCP
;
A
#
# COMPACT_ATOMS: atom_id res chain seq x y z
N MET A 1 -13.68 5.40 14.53
CA MET A 1 -12.50 6.28 14.30
C MET A 1 -11.30 5.41 13.92
N GLY A 2 -10.23 5.99 13.39
CA GLY A 2 -9.06 5.23 12.97
C GLY A 2 -7.78 6.06 12.99
N TRP A 3 -6.67 5.34 12.91
CA TRP A 3 -5.34 5.89 12.72
C TRP A 3 -4.90 5.65 11.28
N ASN A 4 -4.40 6.70 10.67
CA ASN A 4 -3.76 6.67 9.36
C ASN A 4 -2.25 6.87 9.56
N SER A 5 -1.45 6.14 8.81
CA SER A 5 0.00 6.11 8.99
C SER A 5 0.73 7.35 8.46
N TRP A 6 0.08 8.17 7.64
CA TRP A 6 0.75 9.25 6.91
C TRP A 6 1.45 10.27 7.79
N ASP A 7 0.71 10.85 8.73
CA ASP A 7 1.25 11.93 9.58
C ASP A 7 2.42 11.49 10.48
N SER A 8 2.48 10.18 10.77
CA SER A 8 3.53 9.62 11.65
C SER A 8 4.75 9.13 10.89
N TYR A 9 4.56 8.57 9.70
CA TYR A 9 5.61 7.81 8.97
C TYR A 9 5.78 8.22 7.51
N GLY A 10 4.79 8.89 6.91
CA GLY A 10 4.80 9.18 5.48
C GLY A 10 5.08 7.91 4.67
N ARG A 11 6.00 8.01 3.71
CA ARG A 11 6.41 6.90 2.84
C ARG A 11 7.36 5.90 3.49
N THR A 12 7.91 6.20 4.67
CA THR A 12 8.87 5.31 5.37
C THR A 12 8.19 4.20 6.16
N LEU A 13 6.87 4.16 6.18
CA LEU A 13 6.07 3.16 6.86
C LEU A 13 6.50 1.74 6.51
N ASN A 14 6.55 0.88 7.52
CA ASN A 14 6.83 -0.55 7.39
C ASN A 14 5.87 -1.38 8.24
N GLU A 15 5.91 -2.69 8.04
CA GLU A 15 5.02 -3.63 8.73
C GLU A 15 5.20 -3.62 10.24
N GLU A 16 6.43 -3.47 10.73
CA GLU A 16 6.73 -3.44 12.16
C GLU A 16 6.08 -2.22 12.83
N SER A 17 6.20 -1.04 12.22
CA SER A 17 5.58 0.19 12.70
C SER A 17 4.05 0.06 12.77
N ILE A 18 3.43 -0.53 11.74
CA ILE A 18 1.98 -0.77 11.73
C ILE A 18 1.58 -1.67 12.88
N LYS A 19 2.27 -2.81 13.05
CA LYS A 19 1.97 -3.77 14.11
C LYS A 19 2.14 -3.17 15.50
N ALA A 20 3.17 -2.34 15.71
CA ALA A 20 3.41 -1.65 16.98
C ALA A 20 2.27 -0.67 17.32
N ASN A 21 1.90 0.20 16.37
CA ASN A 21 0.81 1.16 16.55
C ASN A 21 -0.55 0.46 16.74
N ALA A 22 -0.82 -0.58 15.95
CA ALA A 22 -2.06 -1.35 16.05
C ALA A 22 -2.20 -2.02 17.44
N LYS A 23 -1.13 -2.63 17.93
CA LYS A 23 -1.10 -3.24 19.28
C LYS A 23 -1.36 -2.22 20.37
N TRP A 24 -0.74 -1.03 20.23
CA TRP A 24 -0.97 0.06 21.19
C TRP A 24 -2.41 0.56 21.12
N MET A 25 -2.92 0.80 19.92
CA MET A 25 -4.29 1.29 19.68
C MET A 25 -5.34 0.28 20.20
N ALA A 26 -5.15 -1.01 19.94
CA ALA A 26 -6.04 -2.06 20.43
C ALA A 26 -6.15 -2.06 21.95
N ARG A 27 -5.03 -1.81 22.64
CA ARG A 27 -4.96 -1.80 24.12
C ARG A 27 -5.57 -0.54 24.74
N HIS A 28 -5.35 0.62 24.10
CA HIS A 28 -5.61 1.91 24.75
C HIS A 28 -6.78 2.68 24.17
N LEU A 29 -7.05 2.57 22.86
CA LEU A 29 -8.00 3.40 22.15
C LEU A 29 -9.24 2.65 21.62
N LYS A 30 -9.16 1.33 21.44
CA LYS A 30 -10.26 0.54 20.88
C LYS A 30 -11.57 0.72 21.66
N ARG A 31 -11.51 0.75 22.99
CA ARG A 31 -12.68 0.96 23.86
C ARG A 31 -13.40 2.30 23.62
N PHE A 32 -12.76 3.24 22.95
CA PHE A 32 -13.31 4.54 22.59
C PHE A 32 -13.75 4.63 21.13
N GLY A 33 -13.84 3.49 20.41
CA GLY A 33 -14.28 3.42 19.03
C GLY A 33 -13.18 3.66 17.99
N TRP A 34 -11.90 3.57 18.37
CA TRP A 34 -10.79 3.57 17.43
C TRP A 34 -10.55 2.15 16.90
N GLU A 35 -11.00 1.89 15.70
CA GLU A 35 -11.09 0.53 15.15
C GLU A 35 -10.30 0.34 13.85
N TYR A 36 -10.01 1.42 13.12
CA TYR A 36 -9.35 1.34 11.81
C TYR A 36 -7.86 1.65 11.90
N VAL A 37 -7.06 0.81 11.27
CA VAL A 37 -5.64 1.04 11.00
C VAL A 37 -5.47 1.13 9.48
N VAL A 38 -5.06 2.29 8.99
CA VAL A 38 -4.93 2.56 7.57
C VAL A 38 -3.45 2.64 7.19
N VAL A 39 -3.05 1.76 6.26
CA VAL A 39 -1.76 1.83 5.54
C VAL A 39 -1.91 2.88 4.46
N ASP A 40 -1.29 4.04 4.66
CA ASP A 40 -1.35 5.12 3.68
C ASP A 40 -0.44 4.85 2.48
N GLU A 41 -0.42 5.79 1.53
CA GLU A 41 0.29 5.64 0.26
C GLU A 41 1.77 5.29 0.42
N GLY A 42 2.38 4.86 -0.66
CA GLY A 42 3.81 4.59 -0.73
C GLY A 42 4.22 3.18 -0.34
N TRP A 43 3.30 2.33 0.11
CA TRP A 43 3.58 0.93 0.44
C TRP A 43 4.07 0.12 -0.76
N TYR A 44 3.82 0.60 -1.96
CA TYR A 44 4.21 0.03 -3.26
C TYR A 44 5.48 0.67 -3.85
N LEU A 45 6.09 1.66 -3.17
CA LEU A 45 7.29 2.35 -3.65
C LEU A 45 8.55 1.64 -3.17
N ALA A 46 9.36 1.10 -4.10
CA ALA A 46 10.66 0.53 -3.79
C ALA A 46 11.76 1.61 -3.83
N ASN A 47 12.92 1.29 -3.24
CA ASN A 47 14.12 2.13 -3.27
C ASN A 47 13.93 3.54 -2.69
N LEU A 48 13.02 3.71 -1.74
CA LEU A 48 12.96 4.94 -0.96
C LEU A 48 14.26 5.12 -0.17
N ASP A 49 14.76 6.36 -0.12
CA ASP A 49 15.81 6.68 0.84
C ASP A 49 15.26 6.70 2.28
N VAL A 50 16.14 6.88 3.25
CA VAL A 50 15.78 6.93 4.68
C VAL A 50 14.83 8.07 5.05
N LYS A 51 14.70 9.08 4.18
CA LYS A 51 13.79 10.23 4.35
C LYS A 51 12.50 10.06 3.56
N GLY A 52 12.36 8.98 2.77
CA GLY A 52 11.18 8.73 1.94
C GLY A 52 11.15 9.54 0.63
N ASN A 53 12.31 10.01 0.13
CA ASN A 53 12.39 10.67 -1.17
C ASN A 53 12.08 9.69 -2.31
N VAL A 54 11.52 10.23 -3.39
CA VAL A 54 10.97 9.44 -4.50
C VAL A 54 11.74 9.58 -5.82
N ASP A 55 12.85 10.31 -5.83
CA ASP A 55 13.56 10.71 -7.05
C ASP A 55 14.00 9.54 -7.94
N ASN A 56 14.29 8.37 -7.35
CA ASN A 56 14.67 7.15 -8.06
C ASN A 56 13.76 5.97 -7.69
N THR A 57 12.52 6.25 -7.36
CA THR A 57 11.59 5.24 -6.87
C THR A 57 10.98 4.46 -8.01
N ARG A 58 10.92 3.14 -7.84
CA ARG A 58 10.20 2.22 -8.69
C ARG A 58 8.90 1.80 -8.01
N PHE A 59 7.84 1.70 -8.79
CA PHE A 59 6.59 1.12 -8.33
C PHE A 59 6.67 -0.41 -8.38
N GLU A 60 6.44 -1.08 -7.26
CA GLU A 60 6.26 -2.53 -7.26
C GLU A 60 4.85 -2.85 -7.74
N MET A 61 4.75 -3.68 -8.79
CA MET A 61 3.49 -4.08 -9.39
C MET A 61 3.54 -5.51 -9.91
N ASP A 62 2.36 -6.11 -10.04
CA ASP A 62 2.21 -7.43 -10.65
C ASP A 62 2.13 -7.37 -12.19
N GLU A 63 1.87 -8.51 -12.80
CA GLU A 63 1.74 -8.69 -14.27
C GLU A 63 0.58 -7.91 -14.90
N TYR A 64 -0.37 -7.44 -14.08
CA TYR A 64 -1.51 -6.62 -14.49
C TYR A 64 -1.32 -5.12 -14.22
N GLY A 65 -0.16 -4.73 -13.72
CA GLY A 65 0.11 -3.35 -13.30
C GLY A 65 -0.58 -2.93 -11.99
N ARG A 66 -1.06 -3.89 -11.18
CA ARG A 66 -1.61 -3.60 -9.86
C ARG A 66 -0.49 -3.46 -8.86
N TYR A 67 -0.55 -2.43 -8.03
CA TYR A 67 0.44 -2.23 -6.98
C TYR A 67 0.49 -3.41 -6.02
N VAL A 68 1.71 -3.81 -5.64
CA VAL A 68 1.97 -4.84 -4.63
C VAL A 68 2.85 -4.29 -3.51
N PRO A 69 2.69 -4.82 -2.26
CA PRO A 69 3.50 -4.36 -1.15
C PRO A 69 4.99 -4.67 -1.35
N VAL A 70 5.85 -3.68 -1.07
CA VAL A 70 7.30 -3.85 -1.17
C VAL A 70 7.78 -4.85 -0.11
N PRO A 71 8.37 -6.00 -0.51
CA PRO A 71 8.75 -7.06 0.43
C PRO A 71 9.73 -6.63 1.51
N ALA A 72 10.66 -5.72 1.20
CA ALA A 72 11.64 -5.21 2.16
C ALA A 72 11.00 -4.47 3.35
N ARG A 73 9.82 -3.86 3.15
CA ARG A 73 9.08 -3.14 4.19
C ARG A 73 7.89 -3.93 4.75
N PHE A 74 7.36 -4.85 3.95
CA PHE A 74 6.21 -5.68 4.29
C PHE A 74 6.54 -7.17 4.08
N PRO A 75 7.41 -7.74 4.93
CA PRO A 75 7.93 -9.09 4.73
C PRO A 75 6.85 -10.17 4.78
N SER A 76 5.74 -9.96 5.48
CA SER A 76 4.65 -10.92 5.50
C SER A 76 3.89 -11.02 4.16
N ALA A 77 4.00 -9.99 3.31
CA ALA A 77 3.37 -9.96 1.98
C ALA A 77 4.16 -10.72 0.91
N THR A 78 5.36 -11.21 1.20
CA THR A 78 6.31 -11.77 0.22
C THR A 78 5.75 -12.96 -0.54
N LYS A 79 4.96 -13.81 0.11
CA LYS A 79 4.46 -15.06 -0.48
C LYS A 79 3.39 -14.83 -1.55
N ASP A 80 2.44 -13.93 -1.29
CA ASP A 80 1.24 -13.75 -2.11
C ASP A 80 1.10 -12.31 -2.64
N PHE A 81 2.13 -11.48 -2.45
CA PHE A 81 2.12 -10.04 -2.76
C PHE A 81 0.86 -9.34 -2.22
N SER A 82 0.42 -9.73 -1.03
CA SER A 82 -0.86 -9.35 -0.45
C SER A 82 -0.71 -8.88 0.98
N PHE A 83 -1.53 -7.91 1.38
CA PHE A 83 -1.65 -7.48 2.78
C PHE A 83 -2.46 -8.45 3.65
N ARG A 84 -2.90 -9.62 3.12
CA ARG A 84 -3.72 -10.56 3.89
C ARG A 84 -3.09 -10.93 5.25
N PRO A 85 -1.79 -11.31 5.35
CA PRO A 85 -1.21 -11.67 6.65
C PRO A 85 -1.22 -10.50 7.65
N LEU A 86 -0.98 -9.28 7.18
CA LEU A 86 -1.08 -8.08 8.01
C LEU A 86 -2.51 -7.78 8.43
N ALA A 87 -3.46 -7.89 7.51
CA ALA A 87 -4.89 -7.72 7.79
C ALA A 87 -5.39 -8.75 8.82
N ASP A 88 -5.01 -10.03 8.66
CA ASP A 88 -5.36 -11.09 9.62
C ASP A 88 -4.79 -10.79 11.02
N TYR A 89 -3.57 -10.28 11.10
CA TYR A 89 -2.98 -9.81 12.36
C TYR A 89 -3.81 -8.68 12.97
N LEU A 90 -4.18 -7.65 12.20
CA LEU A 90 -5.01 -6.54 12.68
C LEU A 90 -6.38 -7.02 13.15
N HIS A 91 -7.00 -7.93 12.39
CA HIS A 91 -8.27 -8.56 12.75
C HIS A 91 -8.17 -9.36 14.05
N SER A 92 -7.05 -10.04 14.30
CA SER A 92 -6.82 -10.77 15.55
C SER A 92 -6.80 -9.86 16.78
N LEU A 93 -6.45 -8.59 16.59
CA LEU A 93 -6.53 -7.54 17.63
C LEU A 93 -7.94 -6.91 17.72
N GLY A 94 -8.87 -7.35 16.87
CA GLY A 94 -10.22 -6.80 16.73
C GLY A 94 -10.22 -5.41 16.11
N LEU A 95 -9.22 -5.09 15.27
CA LEU A 95 -9.14 -3.87 14.48
C LEU A 95 -9.50 -4.16 13.02
N ARG A 96 -9.77 -3.14 12.26
CA ARG A 96 -10.05 -3.19 10.82
C ARG A 96 -8.85 -2.65 10.04
N CYS A 97 -8.53 -3.31 8.92
CA CYS A 97 -7.45 -2.90 8.03
C CYS A 97 -8.01 -2.02 6.90
N GLY A 98 -7.35 -0.90 6.65
CA GLY A 98 -7.58 -0.04 5.49
C GLY A 98 -6.30 0.15 4.69
N ILE A 99 -6.45 0.40 3.38
CA ILE A 99 -5.35 0.69 2.46
C ILE A 99 -5.71 1.96 1.72
N HIS A 100 -4.76 2.88 1.59
CA HIS A 100 -4.89 4.06 0.78
C HIS A 100 -4.06 3.94 -0.50
N ILE A 101 -4.67 4.25 -1.64
CA ILE A 101 -4.03 4.35 -2.94
C ILE A 101 -4.42 5.70 -3.52
N ILE A 102 -3.44 6.53 -3.84
CA ILE A 102 -3.68 7.88 -4.36
C ILE A 102 -3.47 7.98 -5.88
N ARG A 103 -2.68 7.07 -6.43
CA ARG A 103 -2.31 7.11 -7.83
C ARG A 103 -3.20 6.19 -8.67
N GLY A 104 -3.38 6.57 -9.94
CA GLY A 104 -4.10 5.76 -10.91
C GLY A 104 -3.25 4.61 -11.48
N ILE A 105 -3.38 4.36 -12.79
CA ILE A 105 -2.61 3.32 -13.48
C ILE A 105 -1.15 3.75 -13.56
N PRO A 106 -0.18 2.91 -13.14
CA PRO A 106 1.24 3.23 -13.23
C PRO A 106 1.67 3.51 -14.67
N ARG A 107 2.46 4.55 -14.90
CA ARG A 107 2.99 4.89 -16.23
C ARG A 107 3.70 3.68 -16.86
N GLU A 108 4.46 2.93 -16.07
CA GLU A 108 5.13 1.72 -16.54
C GLU A 108 4.15 0.66 -17.07
N ALA A 109 2.98 0.50 -16.44
CA ALA A 109 1.95 -0.41 -16.92
C ALA A 109 1.40 0.01 -18.29
N VAL A 110 1.24 1.32 -18.51
CA VAL A 110 0.82 1.88 -19.81
C VAL A 110 1.89 1.64 -20.88
N VAL A 111 3.15 1.98 -20.59
CA VAL A 111 4.29 1.82 -21.52
C VAL A 111 4.51 0.35 -21.90
N ARG A 112 4.39 -0.56 -20.92
CA ARG A 112 4.52 -2.01 -21.14
C ARG A 112 3.28 -2.65 -21.73
N ASN A 113 2.22 -1.87 -21.97
CA ASN A 113 0.95 -2.36 -22.51
C ASN A 113 0.40 -3.56 -21.72
N LEU A 114 0.40 -3.47 -20.36
CA LEU A 114 -0.02 -4.58 -19.52
C LEU A 114 -1.54 -4.84 -19.62
N PRO A 115 -1.97 -6.11 -19.50
CA PRO A 115 -3.38 -6.44 -19.53
C PRO A 115 -4.10 -5.96 -18.26
N ILE A 116 -5.39 -5.64 -18.36
CA ILE A 116 -6.26 -5.42 -17.20
C ILE A 116 -6.88 -6.76 -16.80
N ALA A 117 -6.65 -7.16 -15.56
CA ALA A 117 -7.11 -8.47 -15.05
C ALA A 117 -8.63 -8.66 -15.26
N GLY A 118 -9.01 -9.82 -15.81
CA GLY A 118 -10.41 -10.18 -16.01
C GLY A 118 -11.10 -9.46 -17.18
N SER A 119 -10.35 -8.78 -18.05
CA SER A 119 -10.90 -8.07 -19.21
C SER A 119 -10.10 -8.32 -20.49
N SER A 120 -10.62 -7.88 -21.63
CA SER A 120 -9.90 -7.81 -22.91
C SER A 120 -9.11 -6.51 -23.08
N PHE A 121 -9.27 -5.57 -22.16
CA PHE A 121 -8.61 -4.25 -22.20
C PHE A 121 -7.18 -4.30 -21.68
N ARG A 122 -6.41 -3.28 -22.06
CA ARG A 122 -5.04 -3.07 -21.61
C ARG A 122 -4.89 -1.72 -20.88
N ALA A 123 -3.82 -1.54 -20.15
CA ALA A 123 -3.59 -0.33 -19.38
C ALA A 123 -3.71 0.97 -20.20
N PRO A 124 -3.21 1.06 -21.46
CA PRO A 124 -3.41 2.25 -22.30
C PRO A 124 -4.87 2.53 -22.65
N ASP A 125 -5.73 1.52 -22.70
CA ASP A 125 -7.15 1.70 -23.05
C ASP A 125 -7.93 2.41 -21.94
N ALA A 126 -7.42 2.37 -20.71
CA ALA A 126 -8.07 2.92 -19.52
C ALA A 126 -7.32 4.12 -18.92
N ALA A 127 -6.12 4.41 -19.41
CA ALA A 127 -5.31 5.52 -18.91
C ALA A 127 -5.67 6.82 -19.65
N ASP A 128 -5.79 7.91 -18.90
CA ASP A 128 -5.74 9.24 -19.51
C ASP A 128 -4.28 9.55 -19.86
N THR A 129 -3.96 9.50 -21.16
CA THR A 129 -2.60 9.74 -21.66
C THR A 129 -2.24 11.21 -21.73
N SER A 130 -3.20 12.12 -21.53
CA SER A 130 -2.98 13.57 -21.50
C SER A 130 -2.45 14.05 -20.14
N ASP A 131 -2.66 13.27 -19.06
CA ASP A 131 -2.26 13.60 -17.70
C ASP A 131 -1.65 12.36 -17.01
N LEU A 132 -0.51 11.91 -17.53
CA LEU A 132 0.24 10.81 -16.93
C LEU A 132 1.02 11.32 -15.71
N CYS A 133 0.67 10.84 -14.54
CA CYS A 133 1.47 11.01 -13.35
C CYS A 133 2.91 10.48 -13.58
N PRO A 134 3.94 11.21 -13.17
CA PRO A 134 5.33 10.81 -13.35
C PRO A 134 5.66 9.47 -12.70
#